data_07e7cecf07fea8060d0a397788689192
#
_entry.id   07e7cecf07fea8060d0a397788689192
#
_cell.length_a   1.000
_cell.length_b   1.000
_cell.length_c   1.000
_cell.angle_alpha   90.00
_cell.angle_beta   90.00
_cell.angle_gamma   90.00
#
_symmetry.space_group_name_H-M   'P 1'
#
loop_
_entity.id
_entity.type
_entity.pdbx_description
1 polymer ?
#
loop_
_entity_poly.entity_id
_entity_poly.type
_entity_poly.pdbx_seq_one_letter_code
_entity_poly.pdbx_strand_id
1 'polypeptide(L)' 'MKDINEIPRLLRWKEVSQIIPFSRSYVYDLMNQGKFPKGYKLIHGGQAVGWWASDINDYMTNLKEDAQRSGNE' A
#
# COMPACT_ATOMS: atom_id res chain seq x y z
N MET A 1 8.15 -26.77 7.38
CA MET A 1 7.06 -26.27 6.53
C MET A 1 6.77 -24.82 6.87
N LYS A 2 6.58 -24.02 5.85
CA LYS A 2 6.30 -22.62 6.09
C LYS A 2 4.85 -22.38 6.49
N ASP A 3 4.67 -21.50 7.45
CA ASP A 3 3.36 -21.04 7.85
C ASP A 3 2.75 -20.26 6.69
N ILE A 4 1.43 -20.36 6.53
CA ILE A 4 0.74 -19.62 5.48
C ILE A 4 0.91 -18.10 5.67
N ASN A 5 1.12 -17.66 6.91
CA ASN A 5 1.33 -16.24 7.20
C ASN A 5 2.67 -15.72 6.67
N GLU A 6 3.57 -16.62 6.29
CA GLU A 6 4.87 -16.24 5.73
C GLU A 6 4.81 -16.05 4.22
N ILE A 7 3.70 -16.42 3.61
CA ILE A 7 3.55 -16.26 2.17
C ILE A 7 3.28 -14.79 1.86
N PRO A 8 4.10 -14.15 1.01
CA PRO A 8 3.84 -12.77 0.63
C PRO A 8 2.47 -12.65 -0.01
N ARG A 9 1.73 -11.63 0.41
CA ARG A 9 0.38 -11.41 -0.10
C ARG A 9 0.34 -10.18 -0.97
N LEU A 10 -0.28 -10.32 -2.13
CA LEU A 10 -0.43 -9.25 -3.09
C LEU A 10 -1.85 -8.71 -3.01
N LEU A 11 -1.97 -7.40 -2.87
CA LEU A 11 -3.27 -6.74 -2.72
C LEU A 11 -3.62 -6.01 -4.00
N ARG A 12 -4.89 -6.09 -4.41
CA ARG A 12 -5.41 -5.32 -5.51
C ARG A 12 -6.03 -4.03 -4.95
N TRP A 13 -6.34 -3.10 -5.84
CA TRP A 13 -6.89 -1.81 -5.39
C TRP A 13 -8.11 -1.95 -4.49
N LYS A 14 -8.98 -2.91 -4.81
CA LYS A 14 -10.18 -3.12 -3.99
C LYS A 14 -9.82 -3.36 -2.52
N GLU A 15 -8.78 -4.14 -2.29
CA GLU A 15 -8.33 -4.43 -0.92
C GLU A 15 -7.58 -3.25 -0.32
N VAL A 16 -6.73 -2.62 -1.12
CA VAL A 16 -5.97 -1.46 -0.67
C VAL A 16 -6.93 -0.34 -0.26
N SER A 17 -7.99 -0.14 -1.03
CA SER A 17 -8.96 0.92 -0.76
C SER A 17 -9.68 0.74 0.58
N GLN A 18 -9.73 -0.49 1.08
CA GLN A 18 -10.34 -0.76 2.38
C GLN A 18 -9.39 -0.47 3.54
N ILE A 19 -8.11 -0.38 3.25
CA ILE A 19 -7.07 -0.14 4.27
C ILE A 19 -6.66 1.33 4.27
N ILE A 20 -6.49 1.89 3.08
CA ILE A 20 -5.96 3.25 2.90
C ILE A 20 -7.12 4.24 2.86
N PRO A 21 -7.07 5.32 3.64
CA PRO A 21 -8.17 6.29 3.71
C PRO A 21 -8.13 7.36 2.61
N PHE A 22 -7.53 7.06 1.48
CA PHE A 22 -7.35 8.01 0.40
C PHE A 22 -8.04 7.53 -0.87
N SER A 23 -8.42 8.48 -1.73
CA SER A 23 -8.99 8.16 -3.03
C SER A 23 -7.91 7.54 -3.92
N ARG A 24 -8.37 6.85 -4.97
CA ARG A 24 -7.45 6.24 -5.92
C ARG A 24 -6.57 7.27 -6.61
N SER A 25 -7.17 8.40 -7.00
CA SER A 25 -6.40 9.47 -7.66
C SER A 25 -5.31 10.00 -6.74
N TYR A 26 -5.65 10.19 -5.48
CA TYR A 26 -4.68 10.71 -4.53
C TYR A 26 -3.53 9.72 -4.32
N VAL A 27 -3.86 8.42 -4.25
CA VAL A 27 -2.83 7.39 -4.10
C VAL A 27 -1.88 7.40 -5.29
N TYR A 28 -2.42 7.52 -6.51
CA TYR A 28 -1.56 7.57 -7.68
C TYR A 28 -0.70 8.82 -7.71
N ASP A 29 -1.22 9.95 -7.24
CA ASP A 29 -0.42 11.17 -7.10
C ASP A 29 0.72 10.94 -6.12
N LEU A 30 0.44 10.30 -5.00
CA LEU A 30 1.47 10.00 -4.01
C LEU A 30 2.52 9.05 -4.56
N MET A 31 2.10 8.07 -5.36
CA MET A 31 3.03 7.15 -6.00
C MET A 31 3.98 7.90 -6.93
N ASN A 32 3.44 8.85 -7.70
CA ASN A 32 4.24 9.66 -8.61
C ASN A 32 5.25 10.53 -7.86
N GLN A 33 4.92 10.91 -6.64
CA GLN A 33 5.81 11.72 -5.81
C GLN A 33 6.79 10.86 -4.99
N GLY A 34 6.67 9.54 -5.09
CA GLY A 34 7.51 8.64 -4.32
C GLY A 34 7.11 8.57 -2.85
N LYS A 35 5.87 8.96 -2.54
CA LYS A 35 5.37 9.02 -1.15
C LYS A 35 4.42 7.89 -0.81
N PHE A 36 4.23 6.96 -1.72
CA PHE A 36 3.39 5.80 -1.51
C PHE A 36 4.06 4.59 -2.13
N PRO A 37 3.88 3.38 -1.56
CA PRO A 37 4.52 2.18 -2.11
C PRO A 37 4.16 1.98 -3.57
N LYS A 38 5.15 1.58 -4.34
CA LYS A 38 4.99 1.41 -5.77
C LYS A 38 4.10 0.21 -6.08
N GLY A 39 3.16 0.40 -7.01
CA GLY A 39 2.36 -0.72 -7.50
C GLY A 39 3.10 -1.45 -8.59
N TYR A 40 2.84 -2.76 -8.69
CA TYR A 40 3.49 -3.61 -9.69
C TYR A 40 2.44 -4.15 -10.65
N LYS A 41 2.78 -4.16 -11.93
CA LYS A 41 1.91 -4.78 -12.92
C LYS A 41 2.00 -6.29 -12.78
N LEU A 42 0.85 -6.92 -12.64
CA LEU A 42 0.79 -8.36 -12.39
C LEU A 42 0.87 -9.18 -13.67
N ILE A 43 0.47 -8.57 -14.78
CA ILE A 43 0.48 -9.23 -16.07
C ILE A 43 1.25 -8.36 -17.04
N HIS A 44 2.25 -8.94 -17.70
CA HIS A 44 3.05 -8.22 -18.67
C HIS A 44 2.14 -7.62 -19.75
N GLY A 45 2.21 -6.31 -19.92
CA GLY A 45 1.38 -5.62 -20.90
C GLY A 45 -0.06 -5.42 -20.48
N GLY A 46 -0.43 -5.87 -19.27
CA GLY A 46 -1.79 -5.76 -18.79
C GLY A 46 -2.01 -4.53 -17.91
N GLN A 47 -3.24 -4.37 -17.45
CA GLN A 47 -3.65 -3.24 -16.63
C GLN A 47 -3.71 -3.59 -15.13
N ALA A 48 -3.60 -4.88 -14.79
CA ALA A 48 -3.72 -5.31 -13.41
C ALA A 48 -2.52 -4.86 -12.60
N VAL A 49 -2.78 -4.17 -11.48
CA VAL A 49 -1.75 -3.65 -10.59
C VAL A 49 -2.00 -4.21 -9.19
N GLY A 50 -0.92 -4.54 -8.50
CA GLY A 50 -1.01 -5.01 -7.13
C GLY A 50 0.07 -4.39 -6.26
N TRP A 51 -0.17 -4.42 -4.96
CA TRP A 51 0.78 -3.93 -3.95
C TRP A 51 1.06 -5.03 -2.97
N TRP A 52 2.29 -5.16 -2.55
CA TRP A 52 2.64 -6.13 -1.52
C TRP A 52 2.03 -5.71 -0.19
N ALA A 53 1.41 -6.67 0.50
CA ALA A 53 0.78 -6.40 1.79
C ALA A 53 1.79 -5.84 2.79
N SER A 54 3.03 -6.34 2.75
CA SER A 54 4.07 -5.83 3.65
C SER A 54 4.38 -4.37 3.40
N ASP A 55 4.39 -3.95 2.13
CA ASP A 55 4.63 -2.54 1.79
C ASP A 55 3.50 -1.65 2.29
N ILE A 56 2.26 -2.11 2.14
CA ILE A 56 1.11 -1.35 2.63
C ILE A 56 1.13 -1.29 4.15
N ASN A 57 1.49 -2.39 4.80
CA ASN A 57 1.61 -2.41 6.25
C ASN A 57 2.65 -1.41 6.74
N ASP A 58 3.80 -1.37 6.09
CA ASP A 58 4.86 -0.44 6.45
C ASP A 58 4.41 1.00 6.25
N TYR A 59 3.71 1.25 5.16
CA TYR A 59 3.18 2.58 4.89
C TYR A 59 2.23 3.03 6.00
N MET A 60 1.31 2.15 6.38
CA MET A 60 0.33 2.47 7.42
C MET A 60 0.99 2.65 8.77
N THR A 61 2.02 1.86 9.07
CA THR A 61 2.76 2.00 10.31
C THR A 61 3.45 3.36 10.36
N ASN A 62 4.09 3.76 9.27
CA ASN A 62 4.75 5.06 9.20
C ASN A 62 3.74 6.19 9.29
N LEU A 63 2.60 6.03 8.64
CA LEU A 63 1.55 7.04 8.67
C LEU A 63 1.02 7.22 10.09
N LYS A 64 0.84 6.11 10.81
CA LYS A 64 0.39 6.15 12.19
C LYS A 64 1.39 6.87 13.07
N GLU A 65 2.66 6.58 12.91
CA GLU A 65 3.71 7.22 13.71
C GLU A 65 3.78 8.71 13.43
N ASP A 66 3.67 9.09 12.16
CA ASP A 66 3.69 10.50 11.79
C ASP A 66 2.47 11.22 12.34
N ALA A 67 1.31 10.59 12.28
CA ALA A 67 0.08 11.18 12.80
C ALA A 67 0.15 11.37 14.31
N GLN A 68 0.70 10.38 15.02
CA GLN A 68 0.85 10.49 16.47
C GLN A 68 1.83 11.60 16.84
N ARG A 69 2.88 11.74 16.07
CA ARG A 69 3.89 12.77 16.31
C ARG A 69 3.30 14.16 16.10
N SER A 70 2.49 14.32 15.05
CA SER A 70 1.85 15.61 14.77
C SER A 70 0.66 15.86 15.68
N GLY A 71 -0.04 14.80 16.07
CA GLY A 71 -1.27 14.91 16.85
C GLY A 71 -1.05 15.36 18.27
N ASN A 72 0.18 15.40 18.72
CA ASN A 72 0.51 15.81 20.08
C ASN A 72 0.70 17.31 20.22
N GLU A 73 0.49 18.03 19.16
CA GLU A 73 0.62 19.49 19.21
C GLU A 73 -0.49 20.13 19.97
#